data_ba0b87d2125bdd4665ee4fbe2fcac804
#
_entry.id   ba0b87d2125bdd4665ee4fbe2fcac804
#
_cell.length_a   1.000
_cell.length_b   1.000
_cell.length_c   1.000
_cell.angle_alpha   90.00
_cell.angle_beta   90.00
_cell.angle_gamma   90.00
#
_symmetry.space_group_name_H-M   'P 1'
#
loop_
_entity.id
_entity.type
_entity.pdbx_description
1 polymer ?
#
loop_
_entity_poly.entity_id
_entity_poly.type
_entity_poly.pdbx_seq_one_letter_code
_entity_poly.pdbx_strand_id
1 'polypeptide(L)'
;MQNELNKVRFSVKPLKSNDNKVVELARTVGIHPLAYQELPYDPEYSFYAGRLNPEVLSHATADEMYWKVRQEVIFRHTGEHPYEISGPDAEKLLQKIFTRDISKVKVGRCSYQFACYNDGGMLTDGVLLKLEENKFWFVQADGDLFSWYKACLLYTSPSPRDRG
;
A
#
# COMPACT_ATOMS: atom_id res chain seq x y z
N MET A 1 -23.07 -5.30 12.08
CA MET A 1 -22.44 -4.28 12.93
C MET A 1 -20.91 -4.44 13.06
N GLN A 2 -20.33 -5.60 12.70
CA GLN A 2 -18.87 -5.85 12.74
C GLN A 2 -18.13 -5.34 11.50
N ASN A 3 -18.83 -5.05 10.38
CA ASN A 3 -18.20 -4.71 9.10
C ASN A 3 -17.89 -3.22 8.88
N GLU A 4 -18.32 -2.34 9.74
CA GLU A 4 -18.08 -0.89 9.59
C GLU A 4 -16.85 -0.39 10.33
N LEU A 5 -16.44 -1.08 11.40
CA LEU A 5 -15.31 -0.69 12.24
C LEU A 5 -13.94 -0.95 11.56
N ASN A 6 -13.89 -1.77 10.52
CA ASN A 6 -12.64 -2.14 9.84
C ASN A 6 -12.28 -1.23 8.65
N LYS A 7 -13.08 -0.20 8.38
CA LYS A 7 -12.78 0.76 7.30
C LYS A 7 -12.46 2.14 7.87
N VAL A 8 -11.41 2.24 8.62
CA VAL A 8 -10.85 3.57 8.93
C VAL A 8 -10.17 4.08 7.66
N ARG A 9 -10.89 4.86 6.88
CA ARG A 9 -10.36 5.54 5.70
C ARG A 9 -9.78 6.88 6.13
N PHE A 10 -8.48 7.02 6.05
CA PHE A 10 -7.84 8.32 6.21
C PHE A 10 -7.82 9.03 4.85
N SER A 11 -8.62 10.07 4.71
CA SER A 11 -8.60 10.93 3.53
C SER A 11 -7.80 12.19 3.84
N VAL A 12 -6.78 12.47 3.04
CA VAL A 12 -6.11 13.77 3.07
C VAL A 12 -6.71 14.64 1.99
N LYS A 13 -7.49 15.63 2.41
CA LYS A 13 -7.89 16.71 1.50
C LYS A 13 -6.75 17.71 1.43
N PRO A 14 -6.29 18.11 0.24
CA PRO A 14 -5.37 19.22 0.13
C PRO A 14 -6.02 20.49 0.71
N LEU A 15 -5.21 21.35 1.32
CA LEU A 15 -5.66 22.61 1.94
C LEU A 15 -6.28 23.59 0.95
N LYS A 16 -6.23 23.34 -0.33
CA LYS A 16 -6.85 24.11 -1.41
C LYS A 16 -7.67 23.20 -2.31
N SER A 17 -8.66 23.78 -2.93
CA SER A 17 -9.71 23.24 -3.81
C SER A 17 -9.26 22.29 -4.95
N ASN A 18 -8.18 21.57 -4.79
CA ASN A 18 -7.76 20.54 -5.73
C ASN A 18 -8.44 19.24 -5.35
N ASP A 19 -9.06 18.61 -6.31
CA ASP A 19 -9.71 17.31 -6.16
C ASP A 19 -8.75 16.12 -5.97
N ASN A 20 -7.49 16.43 -5.61
CA ASN A 20 -6.48 15.43 -5.33
C ASN A 20 -6.73 14.75 -4.00
N LYS A 21 -6.71 13.44 -3.97
CA LYS A 21 -6.95 12.62 -2.78
C LYS A 21 -5.92 11.51 -2.68
N VAL A 22 -5.46 11.29 -1.46
CA VAL A 22 -4.75 10.06 -1.08
C VAL A 22 -5.54 9.39 0.03
N VAL A 23 -5.96 8.17 -0.22
CA VAL A 23 -6.79 7.39 0.68
C VAL A 23 -6.11 6.05 0.94
N GLU A 24 -5.89 5.74 2.20
CA GLU A 24 -5.51 4.41 2.63
C GLU A 24 -6.74 3.50 2.54
N LEU A 25 -6.70 2.50 1.67
CA LEU A 25 -7.88 1.67 1.37
C LEU A 25 -8.16 0.62 2.43
N ALA A 26 -7.12 0.12 3.09
CA ALA A 26 -7.26 -0.86 4.15
C ALA A 26 -6.14 -0.72 5.16
N ARG A 27 -6.50 -0.39 6.39
CA ARG A 27 -5.63 -0.53 7.55
C ARG A 27 -6.31 -1.49 8.51
N THR A 28 -5.84 -2.72 8.53
CA THR A 28 -6.27 -3.71 9.52
C THR A 28 -5.16 -3.86 10.56
N VAL A 29 -5.49 -3.51 11.80
CA VAL A 29 -4.69 -3.92 12.95
C VAL A 29 -5.40 -5.14 13.52
N GLY A 30 -4.75 -6.28 13.48
CA GLY A 30 -5.32 -7.51 14.05
C GLY A 30 -5.32 -8.72 13.10
N ILE A 31 -6.11 -9.69 13.48
CA ILE A 31 -6.20 -10.99 12.79
C ILE A 31 -6.96 -10.83 11.47
N HIS A 32 -6.42 -11.43 10.42
CA HIS A 32 -7.05 -11.44 9.09
C HIS A 32 -8.43 -12.15 9.14
N PRO A 33 -9.42 -11.70 8.34
CA PRO A 33 -10.76 -12.33 8.30
C PRO A 33 -10.77 -13.84 8.01
N LEU A 34 -9.74 -14.34 7.31
CA LEU A 34 -9.60 -15.76 7.00
C LEU A 34 -8.76 -16.56 8.02
N ALA A 35 -8.33 -15.93 9.10
CA ALA A 35 -7.51 -16.59 10.13
C ALA A 35 -8.19 -17.81 10.76
N TYR A 36 -9.53 -17.90 10.70
CA TYR A 36 -10.25 -19.10 11.16
C TYR A 36 -9.81 -20.39 10.43
N GLN A 37 -9.25 -20.28 9.23
CA GLN A 37 -8.69 -21.41 8.48
C GLN A 37 -7.31 -21.83 9.00
N GLU A 38 -6.61 -20.95 9.68
CA GLU A 38 -5.26 -21.15 10.21
C GLU A 38 -5.28 -21.62 11.67
N LEU A 39 -6.26 -21.14 12.46
CA LEU A 39 -6.37 -21.44 13.88
C LEU A 39 -6.31 -22.93 14.24
N PRO A 40 -6.85 -23.87 13.46
CA PRO A 40 -6.73 -25.31 13.74
C PRO A 40 -5.29 -25.84 13.71
N TYR A 41 -4.35 -25.08 13.15
CA TYR A 41 -2.95 -25.46 12.96
C TYR A 41 -1.99 -24.75 13.91
N ASP A 42 -2.51 -24.20 14.99
CA ASP A 42 -1.74 -23.52 16.04
C ASP A 42 -0.70 -22.53 15.48
N PRO A 43 -1.16 -21.44 14.83
CA PRO A 43 -0.28 -20.53 14.11
C PRO A 43 0.57 -19.69 15.03
N GLU A 44 1.86 -19.57 14.72
CA GLU A 44 2.72 -18.51 15.22
C GLU A 44 2.66 -17.32 14.26
N TYR A 45 2.39 -16.13 14.78
CA TYR A 45 2.23 -14.92 13.98
C TYR A 45 3.42 -14.00 14.09
N SER A 46 3.79 -13.40 12.96
CA SER A 46 4.63 -12.20 12.90
C SER A 46 3.81 -10.96 12.53
N PHE A 47 4.42 -9.81 12.70
CA PHE A 47 3.81 -8.54 12.34
C PHE A 47 4.46 -8.01 11.06
N TYR A 48 3.64 -7.80 10.02
CA TYR A 48 4.08 -7.24 8.76
C TYR A 48 3.02 -6.32 8.16
N ALA A 49 3.42 -5.15 7.68
CA ALA A 49 2.55 -4.18 7.03
C ALA A 49 1.27 -3.86 7.84
N GLY A 50 1.40 -3.74 9.18
CA GLY A 50 0.28 -3.44 10.08
C GLY A 50 -0.65 -4.61 10.38
N ARG A 51 -0.29 -5.85 10.01
CA ARG A 51 -1.13 -7.04 10.17
C ARG A 51 -0.38 -8.18 10.82
N LEU A 52 -1.14 -9.08 11.45
CA LEU A 52 -0.62 -10.36 11.89
C LEU A 52 -0.66 -11.36 10.74
N ASN A 53 0.49 -11.90 10.39
CA ASN A 53 0.67 -12.90 9.35
C ASN A 53 1.16 -14.21 9.96
N PRO A 54 0.60 -15.37 9.58
CA PRO A 54 1.08 -16.64 10.06
C PRO A 54 2.46 -16.94 9.46
N GLU A 55 3.44 -17.18 10.32
CA GLU A 55 4.80 -17.57 9.92
C GLU A 55 5.00 -19.08 10.02
N VAL A 56 4.45 -19.68 11.05
CA VAL A 56 4.56 -21.11 11.31
C VAL A 56 3.18 -21.71 11.51
N LEU A 57 2.94 -22.87 10.93
CA LEU A 57 1.74 -23.67 11.11
C LEU A 57 2.16 -25.08 11.53
N SER A 58 1.58 -25.61 12.59
CA SER A 58 2.01 -26.87 13.20
C SER A 58 1.83 -28.12 12.32
N HIS A 59 1.04 -28.03 11.24
CA HIS A 59 0.70 -29.18 10.39
C HIS A 59 1.74 -29.50 9.30
N ALA A 60 2.76 -28.66 9.10
CA ALA A 60 3.76 -28.85 8.08
C ALA A 60 5.11 -28.24 8.47
N THR A 61 6.19 -28.89 8.12
CA THR A 61 7.54 -28.36 8.25
C THR A 61 7.83 -27.29 7.20
N ALA A 62 8.86 -26.46 7.42
CA ALA A 62 9.31 -25.49 6.44
C ALA A 62 9.66 -26.10 5.08
N ASP A 63 10.28 -27.30 5.09
CA ASP A 63 10.64 -28.03 3.85
C ASP A 63 9.38 -28.50 3.10
N GLU A 64 8.40 -29.06 3.79
CA GLU A 64 7.14 -29.46 3.17
C GLU A 64 6.40 -28.26 2.57
N MET A 65 6.34 -27.15 3.28
CA MET A 65 5.73 -25.91 2.77
C MET A 65 6.50 -25.35 1.57
N TYR A 66 7.84 -25.36 1.60
CA TYR A 66 8.66 -24.95 0.48
C TYR A 66 8.35 -25.78 -0.79
N TRP A 67 8.30 -27.09 -0.66
CA TRP A 67 8.03 -27.95 -1.82
C TRP A 67 6.60 -27.85 -2.33
N LYS A 68 5.62 -27.65 -1.45
CA LYS A 68 4.24 -27.34 -1.86
C LYS A 68 4.15 -26.06 -2.69
N VAL A 69 4.81 -24.97 -2.27
CA VAL A 69 4.88 -23.74 -3.07
C VAL A 69 5.49 -23.95 -4.44
N ARG A 70 6.45 -24.86 -4.56
CA ARG A 70 7.17 -25.12 -5.82
C ARG A 70 6.45 -26.07 -6.75
N GLN A 71 5.61 -26.95 -6.24
CA GLN A 71 5.05 -28.08 -6.99
C GLN A 71 3.52 -28.04 -7.09
N GLU A 72 2.87 -27.30 -6.22
CA GLU A 72 1.42 -27.22 -6.12
C GLU A 72 0.93 -25.78 -6.19
N VAL A 73 -0.40 -25.59 -6.21
CA VAL A 73 -1.05 -24.30 -6.05
C VAL A 73 -1.33 -24.09 -4.57
N ILE A 74 -0.82 -22.99 -4.03
CA ILE A 74 -1.12 -22.58 -2.65
C ILE A 74 -1.85 -21.24 -2.63
N PHE A 75 -2.65 -21.04 -1.60
CA PHE A 75 -3.23 -19.77 -1.26
C PHE A 75 -2.55 -19.22 -0.01
N ARG A 76 -2.03 -18.00 -0.09
CA ARG A 76 -1.49 -17.26 1.04
C ARG A 76 -2.01 -15.83 1.00
N HIS A 77 -2.53 -15.35 2.12
CA HIS A 77 -2.80 -13.92 2.27
C HIS A 77 -1.54 -13.20 2.76
N THR A 78 -1.34 -11.98 2.30
CA THR A 78 -0.26 -11.10 2.75
C THR A 78 -0.84 -9.77 3.25
N GLY A 79 -0.06 -9.06 4.03
CA GLY A 79 -0.48 -7.81 4.68
C GLY A 79 -0.07 -6.55 3.96
N GLU A 80 -0.07 -6.51 2.63
CA GLU A 80 0.28 -5.29 1.89
C GLU A 80 -0.69 -4.12 2.18
N HIS A 81 -0.15 -2.88 2.13
CA HIS A 81 -0.93 -1.66 2.33
C HIS A 81 -1.33 -1.03 0.99
N PRO A 82 -2.60 -1.12 0.58
CA PRO A 82 -3.09 -0.44 -0.62
C PRO A 82 -3.49 1.01 -0.32
N TYR A 83 -3.05 1.93 -1.19
CA TYR A 83 -3.43 3.33 -1.21
C TYR A 83 -4.10 3.67 -2.54
N GLU A 84 -5.15 4.47 -2.51
CA GLU A 84 -5.71 5.09 -3.69
C GLU A 84 -5.23 6.54 -3.78
N ILE A 85 -4.63 6.88 -4.90
CA ILE A 85 -4.17 8.23 -5.25
C ILE A 85 -4.97 8.67 -6.47
N SER A 86 -5.73 9.75 -6.34
CA SER A 86 -6.60 10.23 -7.42
C SER A 86 -6.66 11.75 -7.48
N GLY A 87 -6.97 12.27 -8.66
CA GLY A 87 -7.12 13.69 -8.93
C GLY A 87 -6.22 14.18 -10.07
N PRO A 88 -6.41 15.43 -10.54
CA PRO A 88 -5.74 15.96 -11.73
C PRO A 88 -4.22 16.01 -11.62
N ASP A 89 -3.65 16.04 -10.42
CA ASP A 89 -2.21 16.07 -10.20
C ASP A 89 -1.66 14.75 -9.63
N ALA A 90 -2.44 13.66 -9.67
CA ALA A 90 -2.05 12.38 -9.11
C ALA A 90 -0.74 11.85 -9.73
N GLU A 91 -0.62 11.90 -11.06
CA GLU A 91 0.59 11.47 -11.76
C GLU A 91 1.81 12.34 -11.37
N LYS A 92 1.65 13.66 -11.26
CA LYS A 92 2.73 14.57 -10.87
C LYS A 92 3.19 14.31 -9.44
N LEU A 93 2.25 14.01 -8.53
CA LEU A 93 2.57 13.64 -7.15
C LEU A 93 3.39 12.36 -7.11
N LEU A 94 2.93 11.33 -7.82
CA LEU A 94 3.62 10.04 -7.88
C LEU A 94 5.00 10.16 -8.52
N GLN A 95 5.16 11.01 -9.56
CA GLN A 95 6.45 11.25 -10.19
C GLN A 95 7.48 11.91 -9.26
N LYS A 96 7.03 12.63 -8.22
CA LYS A 96 7.94 13.21 -7.21
C LYS A 96 8.39 12.18 -6.17
N ILE A 97 7.63 11.13 -5.98
CA ILE A 97 7.83 10.15 -4.91
C ILE A 97 8.60 8.94 -5.45
N PHE A 98 8.26 8.52 -6.66
CA PHE A 98 8.79 7.29 -7.25
C PHE A 98 9.92 7.54 -8.24
N THR A 99 10.81 6.57 -8.33
CA THR A 99 12.03 6.68 -9.15
C THR A 99 11.80 6.42 -10.63
N ARG A 100 10.77 5.63 -10.98
CA ARG A 100 10.46 5.34 -12.38
C ARG A 100 9.50 6.35 -12.95
N ASP A 101 9.58 6.53 -14.26
CA ASP A 101 8.71 7.40 -15.04
C ASP A 101 7.25 6.89 -15.04
N ILE A 102 6.40 7.57 -14.28
CA ILE A 102 4.99 7.22 -14.09
C ILE A 102 4.19 7.45 -15.38
N SER A 103 4.58 8.40 -16.21
CA SER A 103 3.88 8.70 -17.47
C SER A 103 3.88 7.52 -18.47
N LYS A 104 4.84 6.60 -18.31
CA LYS A 104 4.94 5.39 -19.14
C LYS A 104 4.01 4.26 -18.67
N VAL A 105 3.38 4.38 -17.52
CA VAL A 105 2.42 3.39 -17.03
C VAL A 105 1.08 3.62 -17.70
N LYS A 106 0.67 2.68 -18.54
CA LYS A 106 -0.62 2.75 -19.25
C LYS A 106 -1.77 2.32 -18.35
N VAL A 107 -2.97 2.84 -18.59
CA VAL A 107 -4.19 2.38 -17.91
C VAL A 107 -4.36 0.87 -18.05
N GLY A 108 -4.72 0.21 -16.97
CA GLY A 108 -4.84 -1.25 -16.85
C GLY A 108 -3.50 -1.98 -16.74
N ARG A 109 -2.38 -1.25 -16.54
CA ARG A 109 -1.06 -1.83 -16.32
C ARG A 109 -0.53 -1.49 -14.94
N CYS A 110 0.43 -2.30 -14.51
CA CYS A 110 1.16 -2.09 -13.26
C CYS A 110 2.66 -1.91 -13.53
N SER A 111 3.32 -1.29 -12.56
CA SER A 111 4.77 -1.09 -12.56
C SER A 111 5.29 -1.20 -11.14
N TYR A 112 6.39 -1.93 -10.96
CA TYR A 112 7.08 -1.96 -9.68
C TYR A 112 7.83 -0.65 -9.45
N GLN A 113 7.65 -0.05 -8.29
CA GLN A 113 8.15 1.28 -7.96
C GLN A 113 8.95 1.26 -6.66
N PHE A 114 9.93 2.17 -6.58
CA PHE A 114 10.67 2.48 -5.38
C PHE A 114 10.39 3.93 -4.98
N ALA A 115 10.08 4.14 -3.72
CA ALA A 115 10.06 5.47 -3.10
C ALA A 115 11.37 5.68 -2.35
N CYS A 116 11.99 6.84 -2.54
CA CYS A 116 13.27 7.17 -1.94
C CYS A 116 13.21 8.44 -1.11
N TYR A 117 14.10 8.53 -0.13
CA TYR A 117 14.44 9.78 0.54
C TYR A 117 15.27 10.70 -0.37
N ASN A 118 15.46 11.95 0.05
CA ASN A 118 16.21 12.96 -0.71
C ASN A 118 17.70 12.60 -0.90
N ASP A 119 18.25 11.77 -0.04
CA ASP A 119 19.62 11.26 -0.11
C ASP A 119 19.76 10.01 -0.98
N GLY A 120 18.64 9.51 -1.54
CA GLY A 120 18.58 8.31 -2.35
C GLY A 120 18.39 7.01 -1.56
N GLY A 121 18.33 7.07 -0.24
CA GLY A 121 17.98 5.92 0.59
C GLY A 121 16.57 5.42 0.27
N MET A 122 16.36 4.10 0.22
CA MET A 122 15.05 3.51 -0.05
C MET A 122 14.11 3.72 1.14
N LEU A 123 12.95 4.31 0.89
CA LEU A 123 11.88 4.47 1.87
C LEU A 123 10.99 3.22 1.90
N THR A 124 10.52 2.81 0.75
CA THR A 124 9.70 1.59 0.56
C THR A 124 9.62 1.25 -0.93
N ASP A 125 9.10 0.08 -1.22
CA ASP A 125 8.82 -0.39 -2.56
C ASP A 125 7.38 -0.93 -2.66
N GLY A 126 6.95 -1.23 -3.87
CA GLY A 126 5.63 -1.78 -4.11
C GLY A 126 5.20 -1.74 -5.56
N VAL A 127 3.95 -2.09 -5.78
CA VAL A 127 3.35 -2.16 -7.12
C VAL A 127 2.38 -1.01 -7.31
N LEU A 128 2.64 -0.19 -8.33
CA LEU A 128 1.74 0.86 -8.79
C LEU A 128 0.86 0.31 -9.91
N LEU A 129 -0.46 0.47 -9.77
CA LEU A 129 -1.46 0.14 -10.77
C LEU A 129 -2.11 1.43 -11.26
N LYS A 130 -2.14 1.68 -12.58
CA LYS A 130 -2.89 2.77 -13.17
C LYS A 130 -4.29 2.27 -13.55
N LEU A 131 -5.30 2.67 -12.80
CA LEU A 131 -6.69 2.23 -12.99
C LEU A 131 -7.40 3.09 -14.03
N GLU A 132 -7.18 4.40 -13.97
CA GLU A 132 -7.71 5.41 -14.88
C GLU A 132 -6.63 6.47 -15.11
N GLU A 133 -6.85 7.46 -16.00
CA GLU A 133 -5.83 8.48 -16.31
C GLU A 133 -5.34 9.22 -15.05
N ASN A 134 -6.24 9.53 -14.14
CA ASN A 134 -5.95 10.28 -12.91
C ASN A 134 -6.23 9.47 -11.64
N LYS A 135 -6.17 8.14 -11.73
CA LYS A 135 -6.47 7.25 -10.61
C LYS A 135 -5.50 6.08 -10.57
N PHE A 136 -4.83 5.95 -9.45
CA PHE A 136 -3.81 4.95 -9.21
C PHE A 136 -4.06 4.23 -7.90
N TRP A 137 -3.68 2.96 -7.86
CA TRP A 137 -3.44 2.26 -6.62
C TRP A 137 -1.95 2.00 -6.47
N PHE A 138 -1.44 2.19 -5.28
CA PHE A 138 -0.11 1.74 -4.89
C PHE A 138 -0.24 0.74 -3.75
N VAL A 139 0.27 -0.45 -3.96
CA VAL A 139 0.29 -1.53 -3.00
C VAL A 139 1.71 -1.65 -2.50
N GLN A 140 1.96 -1.09 -1.31
CA GLN A 140 3.30 -1.08 -0.74
C GLN A 140 3.54 -2.31 0.12
N ALA A 141 4.82 -2.66 0.25
CA ALA A 141 5.34 -3.59 1.23
C ALA A 141 5.22 -3.01 2.66
N ASP A 142 6.15 -3.20 3.52
CA ASP A 142 6.16 -2.61 4.86
C ASP A 142 6.52 -1.11 4.82
N GLY A 143 6.22 -0.40 5.91
CA GLY A 143 6.52 1.03 6.07
C GLY A 143 5.29 1.94 6.05
N ASP A 144 5.50 3.23 6.31
CA ASP A 144 4.45 4.27 6.31
C ASP A 144 4.72 5.33 5.22
N LEU A 145 4.22 5.07 4.02
CA LEU A 145 4.27 6.04 2.93
C LEU A 145 3.15 7.10 3.02
N PHE A 146 2.14 6.88 3.86
CA PHE A 146 1.00 7.79 3.96
C PHE A 146 1.40 9.18 4.46
N SER A 147 2.24 9.23 5.47
CA SER A 147 2.80 10.48 5.99
C SER A 147 3.66 11.20 4.95
N TRP A 148 4.38 10.44 4.11
CA TRP A 148 5.16 10.98 3.01
C TRP A 148 4.30 11.59 1.92
N TYR A 149 3.20 10.93 1.53
CA TYR A 149 2.21 11.52 0.61
C TYR A 149 1.64 12.83 1.13
N LYS A 150 1.31 12.89 2.42
CA LYS A 150 0.83 14.11 3.06
C LYS A 150 1.85 15.25 2.96
N ALA A 151 3.10 14.98 3.29
CA ALA A 151 4.17 15.96 3.20
C ALA A 151 4.33 16.45 1.75
N CYS A 152 4.41 15.55 0.78
CA CYS A 152 4.54 15.92 -0.63
C CYS A 152 3.35 16.74 -1.14
N LEU A 153 2.13 16.44 -0.72
CA LEU A 153 0.95 17.22 -1.08
C LEU A 153 1.00 18.65 -0.54
N LEU A 154 1.50 18.84 0.67
CA LEU A 154 1.67 20.18 1.25
C LEU A 154 2.66 21.04 0.45
N TYR A 155 3.74 20.44 -0.03
CA TYR A 155 4.76 21.15 -0.82
C TYR A 155 4.37 21.36 -2.29
N THR A 156 3.39 20.63 -2.81
CA THR A 156 2.90 20.80 -4.18
C THR A 156 1.78 21.82 -4.30
N SER A 157 1.13 22.17 -3.20
CA SER A 157 0.15 23.25 -3.17
C SER A 157 0.89 24.59 -3.05
N PRO A 158 0.55 25.64 -3.85
CA PRO A 158 1.10 26.96 -3.65
C PRO A 158 0.85 27.40 -2.21
N SER A 159 1.91 27.85 -1.52
CA SER A 159 1.82 28.33 -0.16
C SER A 159 0.77 29.46 -0.06
N PRO A 160 0.03 29.60 1.04
CA PRO A 160 -0.78 30.79 1.28
C PRO A 160 0.03 32.09 1.20
N ARG A 161 1.37 32.01 1.36
CA ARG A 161 2.29 33.16 1.24
C ARG A 161 2.60 33.55 -0.21
N ASP A 162 2.36 32.66 -1.18
CA ASP A 162 2.62 32.91 -2.61
C ASP A 162 1.42 33.56 -3.30
N ARG A 163 0.43 34.03 -2.53
CA ARG A 163 -0.75 34.77 -2.98
C ARG A 163 -0.65 36.24 -2.59
N GLY A 164 0.50 36.85 -2.88
CA GLY A 164 0.64 38.30 -2.84
C GLY A 164 -0.01 38.95 -4.06
#